data_14efeefdaee1f3762d6a294417d43c63
#
_entry.id   14efeefdaee1f3762d6a294417d43c63
#
_cell.length_a   1.000
_cell.length_b   1.000
_cell.length_c   1.000
_cell.angle_alpha   90.00
_cell.angle_beta   90.00
_cell.angle_gamma   90.00
#
_symmetry.space_group_name_H-M   'P 1'
#
loop_
_entity.id
_entity.type
_entity.pdbx_description
1 polymer ?
#
loop_
_entity_poly.entity_id
_entity_poly.type
_entity_poly.pdbx_seq_one_letter_code
_entity_poly.pdbx_strand_id
1 'polypeptide(L)'
;MEKLKYDVVLFDLDGTLTDSIEGIVNAVCFACRRLGLRIPTQDELLEFIGPPMTLSFGTHFGLKGETLEKAIDYYHEYYTEKGWAENKLIDGIVPMLENLKAKGKKMALCTNKPEHYAKQIMELFDIAKYMDFIGGSSAEADRMVKWKVIQYTVDMLGVDKSEAVMVGDRHYDVEGAQTVGIKTIGVTFVGYGSKDELENAGAIAVVNTPQELSELF
;
A
#
# COMPACT_ATOMS: atom_id res chain seq x y z
N MET A 1 -5.68 -22.93 12.61
CA MET A 1 -5.82 -21.66 13.35
C MET A 1 -7.31 -21.37 13.58
N GLU A 2 -7.66 -20.70 14.69
CA GLU A 2 -9.02 -20.22 14.89
C GLU A 2 -9.32 -19.14 13.85
N LYS A 3 -10.52 -19.20 13.23
CA LYS A 3 -10.89 -18.24 12.18
C LYS A 3 -11.14 -16.86 12.76
N LEU A 4 -10.65 -15.84 12.07
CA LEU A 4 -10.84 -14.45 12.47
C LEU A 4 -12.27 -13.98 12.13
N LYS A 5 -12.86 -13.22 13.06
CA LYS A 5 -14.27 -12.77 12.95
C LYS A 5 -14.33 -11.28 12.58
N TYR A 6 -13.72 -10.92 11.46
CA TYR A 6 -13.84 -9.57 10.89
C TYR A 6 -14.73 -9.62 9.66
N ASP A 7 -15.66 -8.68 9.55
CA ASP A 7 -16.59 -8.58 8.42
C ASP A 7 -16.12 -7.61 7.35
N VAL A 8 -15.15 -6.77 7.69
CA VAL A 8 -14.57 -5.76 6.81
C VAL A 8 -13.05 -5.98 6.69
N VAL A 9 -12.55 -6.11 5.46
CA VAL A 9 -11.13 -6.28 5.16
C VAL A 9 -10.62 -5.05 4.39
N LEU A 10 -9.70 -4.32 5.01
CA LEU A 10 -9.07 -3.14 4.43
C LEU A 10 -7.71 -3.54 3.88
N PHE A 11 -7.45 -3.32 2.61
CA PHE A 11 -6.20 -3.72 1.95
C PHE A 11 -5.31 -2.51 1.66
N ASP A 12 -4.01 -2.63 1.88
CA ASP A 12 -3.05 -1.80 1.16
C ASP A 12 -2.94 -2.27 -0.31
N LEU A 13 -2.21 -1.52 -1.13
CA LEU A 13 -2.04 -1.80 -2.56
C LEU A 13 -0.65 -2.37 -2.86
N ASP A 14 0.38 -1.51 -2.71
CA ASP A 14 1.75 -1.81 -3.11
C ASP A 14 2.38 -2.83 -2.15
N GLY A 15 2.75 -4.02 -2.65
CA GLY A 15 3.26 -5.12 -1.83
C GLY A 15 2.18 -6.04 -1.23
N THR A 16 0.91 -5.63 -1.30
CA THR A 16 -0.23 -6.36 -0.73
C THR A 16 -1.15 -6.93 -1.80
N LEU A 17 -1.64 -6.13 -2.73
CA LEU A 17 -2.44 -6.59 -3.88
C LEU A 17 -1.61 -6.61 -5.16
N THR A 18 -0.66 -5.68 -5.30
CA THR A 18 0.16 -5.53 -6.50
C THR A 18 1.65 -5.40 -6.16
N ASP A 19 2.50 -5.86 -7.09
CA ASP A 19 3.94 -5.66 -7.09
C ASP A 19 4.28 -4.46 -7.99
N SER A 20 4.48 -3.31 -7.38
CA SER A 20 4.71 -2.02 -8.03
C SER A 20 6.19 -1.62 -8.13
N ILE A 21 7.10 -2.53 -7.76
CA ILE A 21 8.54 -2.22 -7.66
C ILE A 21 9.10 -1.63 -8.95
N GLU A 22 8.72 -2.17 -10.10
CA GLU A 22 9.26 -1.77 -11.40
C GLU A 22 8.98 -0.29 -11.69
N GLY A 23 7.73 0.14 -11.55
CA GLY A 23 7.33 1.53 -11.82
C GLY A 23 7.92 2.54 -10.84
N ILE A 24 7.95 2.19 -9.54
CA ILE A 24 8.52 3.04 -8.51
C ILE A 24 10.03 3.18 -8.72
N VAL A 25 10.75 2.09 -8.92
CA VAL A 25 12.20 2.07 -9.13
C VAL A 25 12.57 2.85 -10.39
N ASN A 26 11.87 2.65 -11.49
CA ASN A 26 12.13 3.37 -12.73
C ASN A 26 11.92 4.88 -12.56
N ALA A 27 10.87 5.29 -11.86
CA ALA A 27 10.61 6.71 -11.59
C ALA A 27 11.66 7.34 -10.65
N VAL A 28 12.08 6.63 -9.61
CA VAL A 28 13.18 7.09 -8.72
C VAL A 28 14.48 7.23 -9.50
N CYS A 29 14.84 6.22 -10.29
CA CYS A 29 16.05 6.26 -11.12
C CYS A 29 16.00 7.39 -12.16
N PHE A 30 14.82 7.66 -12.74
CA PHE A 30 14.62 8.78 -13.66
C PHE A 30 14.87 10.12 -12.95
N ALA A 31 14.27 10.33 -11.79
CA ALA A 31 14.48 11.56 -11.00
C ALA A 31 15.95 11.74 -10.61
N CYS A 32 16.62 10.68 -10.16
CA CYS A 32 18.05 10.71 -9.82
C CYS A 32 18.92 11.13 -11.03
N ARG A 33 18.68 10.56 -12.21
CA ARG A 33 19.42 10.91 -13.44
C ARG A 33 19.20 12.38 -13.83
N ARG A 34 17.96 12.87 -13.73
CA ARG A 34 17.63 14.28 -14.05
C ARG A 34 18.30 15.27 -13.12
N LEU A 35 18.55 14.88 -11.87
CA LEU A 35 19.22 15.72 -10.87
C LEU A 35 20.73 15.49 -10.77
N GLY A 36 21.30 14.55 -11.54
CA GLY A 36 22.71 14.20 -11.42
C GLY A 36 23.06 13.52 -10.08
N LEU A 37 22.10 12.88 -9.44
CA LEU A 37 22.31 12.10 -8.21
C LEU A 37 22.81 10.69 -8.54
N ARG A 38 23.45 10.04 -7.56
CA ARG A 38 23.75 8.61 -7.67
C ARG A 38 22.46 7.80 -7.80
N ILE A 39 22.53 6.69 -8.49
CA ILE A 39 21.42 5.73 -8.50
C ILE A 39 21.51 4.93 -7.19
N PRO A 40 20.38 4.78 -6.43
CA PRO A 40 20.36 3.95 -5.22
C PRO A 40 20.66 2.48 -5.54
N THR A 41 21.18 1.75 -4.54
CA THR A 41 21.32 0.30 -4.62
C THR A 41 19.94 -0.38 -4.64
N GLN A 42 19.89 -1.67 -4.96
CA GLN A 42 18.63 -2.40 -4.98
C GLN A 42 17.94 -2.40 -3.61
N ASP A 43 18.70 -2.57 -2.53
CA ASP A 43 18.16 -2.56 -1.16
C ASP A 43 17.61 -1.17 -0.79
N GLU A 44 18.34 -0.09 -1.14
CA GLU A 44 17.87 1.28 -0.94
C GLU A 44 16.60 1.60 -1.75
N LEU A 45 16.46 1.03 -2.95
CA LEU A 45 15.27 1.22 -3.79
C LEU A 45 14.02 0.59 -3.18
N LEU A 46 14.14 -0.51 -2.46
CA LEU A 46 13.04 -1.12 -1.72
C LEU A 46 12.48 -0.20 -0.63
N GLU A 47 13.33 0.63 -0.02
CA GLU A 47 12.92 1.59 1.01
C GLU A 47 12.07 2.77 0.46
N PHE A 48 12.00 2.92 -0.86
CA PHE A 48 11.10 3.90 -1.51
C PHE A 48 9.65 3.37 -1.64
N ILE A 49 9.41 2.09 -1.37
CA ILE A 49 8.07 1.50 -1.49
C ILE A 49 7.33 1.63 -0.15
N GLY A 50 6.18 2.28 -0.18
CA GLY A 50 5.32 2.51 0.99
C GLY A 50 5.40 3.92 1.59
N PRO A 51 6.59 4.50 1.87
CA PRO A 51 6.66 5.87 2.37
C PRO A 51 6.31 6.93 1.30
N PRO A 52 5.90 8.14 1.73
CA PRO A 52 5.82 9.28 0.81
C PRO A 52 7.18 9.59 0.17
N MET A 53 7.20 9.88 -1.13
CA MET A 53 8.44 10.17 -1.88
C MET A 53 9.23 11.34 -1.28
N THR A 54 8.54 12.33 -0.70
CA THR A 54 9.19 13.46 0.00
C THR A 54 10.05 12.99 1.17
N LEU A 55 9.57 11.99 1.92
CA LEU A 55 10.34 11.40 3.02
C LEU A 55 11.53 10.60 2.48
N SER A 56 11.30 9.74 1.47
CA SER A 56 12.33 8.87 0.91
C SER A 56 13.48 9.67 0.28
N PHE A 57 13.19 10.63 -0.60
CA PHE A 57 14.24 11.50 -1.18
C PHE A 57 14.93 12.34 -0.13
N GLY A 58 14.21 12.84 0.88
CA GLY A 58 14.78 13.56 2.02
C GLY A 58 15.76 12.71 2.82
N THR A 59 15.40 11.48 3.12
CA THR A 59 16.20 10.55 3.94
C THR A 59 17.43 10.04 3.18
N HIS A 60 17.26 9.55 1.94
CA HIS A 60 18.35 8.90 1.19
C HIS A 60 19.37 9.89 0.58
N PHE A 61 18.93 11.10 0.26
CA PHE A 61 19.78 12.07 -0.44
C PHE A 61 19.96 13.39 0.33
N GLY A 62 19.30 13.54 1.49
CA GLY A 62 19.34 14.78 2.25
C GLY A 62 18.67 15.97 1.55
N LEU A 63 17.80 15.73 0.56
CA LEU A 63 17.18 16.79 -0.23
C LEU A 63 16.18 17.59 0.61
N LYS A 64 16.15 18.92 0.39
CA LYS A 64 15.23 19.85 1.07
C LYS A 64 14.85 20.99 0.10
N GLY A 65 13.72 21.65 0.40
CA GLY A 65 13.25 22.82 -0.35
C GLY A 65 13.16 22.54 -1.85
N GLU A 66 13.57 23.49 -2.68
CA GLU A 66 13.43 23.45 -4.13
C GLU A 66 14.03 22.20 -4.79
N THR A 67 15.15 21.67 -4.25
CA THR A 67 15.77 20.46 -4.82
C THR A 67 14.93 19.21 -4.54
N LEU A 68 14.30 19.14 -3.37
CA LEU A 68 13.36 18.06 -3.05
C LEU A 68 12.10 18.16 -3.92
N GLU A 69 11.55 19.35 -4.10
CA GLU A 69 10.40 19.59 -4.99
C GLU A 69 10.70 19.13 -6.42
N LYS A 70 11.87 19.50 -6.98
CA LYS A 70 12.32 19.02 -8.29
C LYS A 70 12.47 17.50 -8.39
N ALA A 71 12.91 16.84 -7.30
CA ALA A 71 13.01 15.38 -7.28
C ALA A 71 11.62 14.74 -7.37
N ILE A 72 10.65 15.30 -6.64
CA ILE A 72 9.26 14.86 -6.66
C ILE A 72 8.63 15.11 -8.04
N ASP A 73 8.87 16.27 -8.64
CA ASP A 73 8.35 16.60 -9.98
C ASP A 73 8.88 15.63 -11.05
N TYR A 74 10.19 15.33 -11.03
CA TYR A 74 10.76 14.34 -11.95
C TYR A 74 10.27 12.92 -11.70
N TYR A 75 10.07 12.54 -10.43
CA TYR A 75 9.44 11.27 -10.10
C TYR A 75 8.03 11.20 -10.70
N HIS A 76 7.22 12.24 -10.50
CA HIS A 76 5.86 12.30 -11.03
C HIS A 76 5.81 12.39 -12.56
N GLU A 77 6.77 13.07 -13.21
CA GLU A 77 6.90 13.11 -14.67
C GLU A 77 6.92 11.69 -15.25
N TYR A 78 7.79 10.83 -14.72
CA TYR A 78 7.88 9.44 -15.17
C TYR A 78 6.69 8.60 -14.72
N TYR A 79 6.35 8.72 -13.43
CA TYR A 79 5.31 7.86 -12.83
C TYR A 79 3.94 8.08 -13.47
N THR A 80 3.58 9.34 -13.74
CA THR A 80 2.32 9.71 -14.40
C THR A 80 2.26 9.22 -15.85
N GLU A 81 3.37 9.29 -16.58
CA GLU A 81 3.40 8.89 -17.99
C GLU A 81 3.23 7.36 -18.15
N LYS A 82 3.93 6.57 -17.34
CA LYS A 82 3.97 5.10 -17.49
C LYS A 82 4.23 4.31 -16.21
N GLY A 83 4.89 4.89 -15.20
CA GLY A 83 5.31 4.14 -14.02
C GLY A 83 4.15 3.51 -13.24
N TRP A 84 2.98 4.13 -13.22
CA TRP A 84 1.79 3.57 -12.56
C TRP A 84 1.33 2.25 -13.21
N ALA A 85 1.55 2.08 -14.51
CA ALA A 85 1.20 0.88 -15.26
C ALA A 85 2.32 -0.18 -15.30
N GLU A 86 3.57 0.19 -14.95
CA GLU A 86 4.68 -0.74 -14.72
C GLU A 86 4.48 -1.44 -13.37
N ASN A 87 3.47 -2.29 -13.30
CA ASN A 87 2.94 -2.91 -12.09
C ASN A 87 2.47 -4.33 -12.44
N LYS A 88 2.39 -5.22 -11.45
CA LYS A 88 1.94 -6.60 -11.62
C LYS A 88 0.94 -6.96 -10.54
N LEU A 89 -0.12 -7.64 -10.92
CA LEU A 89 -1.01 -8.26 -9.95
C LEU A 89 -0.27 -9.44 -9.28
N ILE A 90 -0.32 -9.52 -7.95
CA ILE A 90 0.30 -10.62 -7.23
C ILE A 90 -0.51 -11.90 -7.48
N ASP A 91 0.20 -13.01 -7.75
CA ASP A 91 -0.42 -14.29 -8.02
C ASP A 91 -1.30 -14.75 -6.84
N GLY A 92 -2.51 -15.21 -7.14
CA GLY A 92 -3.48 -15.67 -6.14
C GLY A 92 -4.40 -14.57 -5.57
N ILE A 93 -4.20 -13.29 -5.90
CA ILE A 93 -5.04 -12.19 -5.40
C ILE A 93 -6.50 -12.34 -5.88
N VAL A 94 -6.73 -12.60 -7.18
CA VAL A 94 -8.12 -12.74 -7.67
C VAL A 94 -8.87 -13.87 -6.97
N PRO A 95 -8.35 -15.10 -6.89
CA PRO A 95 -9.03 -16.18 -6.12
C PRO A 95 -9.25 -15.83 -4.64
N MET A 96 -8.33 -15.13 -4.00
CA MET A 96 -8.47 -14.67 -2.62
C MET A 96 -9.65 -13.69 -2.48
N LEU A 97 -9.72 -12.65 -3.35
CA LEU A 97 -10.80 -11.66 -3.34
C LEU A 97 -12.15 -12.30 -3.62
N GLU A 98 -12.23 -13.23 -4.58
CA GLU A 98 -13.44 -14.01 -4.86
C GLU A 98 -13.90 -14.83 -3.66
N ASN A 99 -12.96 -15.47 -2.97
CA ASN A 99 -13.25 -16.26 -1.78
C ASN A 99 -13.77 -15.39 -0.62
N LEU A 100 -13.13 -14.24 -0.36
CA LEU A 100 -13.61 -13.30 0.66
C LEU A 100 -15.00 -12.74 0.32
N LYS A 101 -15.24 -12.40 -0.94
CA LYS A 101 -16.56 -11.95 -1.40
C LYS A 101 -17.63 -13.03 -1.25
N ALA A 102 -17.32 -14.29 -1.56
CA ALA A 102 -18.22 -15.43 -1.37
C ALA A 102 -18.53 -15.69 0.11
N LYS A 103 -17.61 -15.33 1.03
CA LYS A 103 -17.82 -15.35 2.48
C LYS A 103 -18.59 -14.13 3.00
N GLY A 104 -19.05 -13.23 2.11
CA GLY A 104 -19.81 -12.04 2.47
C GLY A 104 -18.99 -10.92 3.10
N LYS A 105 -17.67 -10.92 2.94
CA LYS A 105 -16.80 -9.87 3.49
C LYS A 105 -16.93 -8.59 2.67
N LYS A 106 -17.05 -7.44 3.36
CA LYS A 106 -16.82 -6.13 2.74
C LYS A 106 -15.34 -5.91 2.56
N MET A 107 -14.96 -5.34 1.44
CA MET A 107 -13.55 -5.10 1.11
C MET A 107 -13.33 -3.68 0.65
N ALA A 108 -12.27 -3.04 1.13
CA ALA A 108 -11.91 -1.71 0.66
C ALA A 108 -10.39 -1.55 0.54
N LEU A 109 -9.97 -0.65 -0.33
CA LEU A 109 -8.58 -0.24 -0.44
C LEU A 109 -8.27 0.89 0.54
N CYS A 110 -7.12 0.83 1.20
CA CYS A 110 -6.58 1.83 2.11
C CYS A 110 -5.09 2.01 1.84
N THR A 111 -4.71 2.85 0.87
CA THR A 111 -3.31 2.98 0.46
C THR A 111 -2.75 4.38 0.59
N ASN A 112 -1.46 4.49 0.92
CA ASN A 112 -0.73 5.77 0.86
C ASN A 112 -0.48 6.25 -0.57
N LYS A 113 -0.71 5.39 -1.56
CA LYS A 113 -0.68 5.80 -2.96
C LYS A 113 -1.76 6.86 -3.24
N PRO A 114 -1.49 7.92 -4.05
CA PRO A 114 -2.51 8.87 -4.46
C PRO A 114 -3.75 8.17 -5.04
N GLU A 115 -4.93 8.58 -4.57
CA GLU A 115 -6.19 7.89 -4.84
C GLU A 115 -6.49 7.71 -6.34
N HIS A 116 -6.12 8.68 -7.17
CA HIS A 116 -6.32 8.58 -8.62
C HIS A 116 -5.47 7.46 -9.25
N TYR A 117 -4.19 7.29 -8.85
CA TYR A 117 -3.38 6.17 -9.32
C TYR A 117 -3.88 4.83 -8.77
N ALA A 118 -4.29 4.80 -7.50
CA ALA A 118 -4.86 3.61 -6.90
C ALA A 118 -6.07 3.12 -7.70
N LYS A 119 -6.99 4.02 -8.06
CA LYS A 119 -8.16 3.69 -8.91
C LYS A 119 -7.75 3.16 -10.28
N GLN A 120 -6.81 3.82 -10.96
CA GLN A 120 -6.30 3.37 -12.27
C GLN A 120 -5.69 1.98 -12.22
N ILE A 121 -4.89 1.67 -11.18
CA ILE A 121 -4.26 0.35 -11.00
C ILE A 121 -5.32 -0.72 -10.72
N MET A 122 -6.29 -0.42 -9.85
CA MET A 122 -7.38 -1.35 -9.54
C MET A 122 -8.25 -1.67 -10.77
N GLU A 123 -8.44 -0.69 -11.66
CA GLU A 123 -9.13 -0.87 -12.95
C GLU A 123 -8.27 -1.66 -13.95
N LEU A 124 -6.96 -1.35 -14.04
CA LEU A 124 -6.01 -2.04 -14.93
C LEU A 124 -6.03 -3.56 -14.72
N PHE A 125 -6.13 -4.00 -13.46
CA PHE A 125 -6.17 -5.41 -13.09
C PHE A 125 -7.57 -6.00 -12.94
N ASP A 126 -8.63 -5.23 -13.25
CA ASP A 126 -10.04 -5.65 -13.10
C ASP A 126 -10.40 -6.14 -11.69
N ILE A 127 -9.74 -5.56 -10.65
CA ILE A 127 -10.00 -5.89 -9.24
C ILE A 127 -10.80 -4.82 -8.49
N ALA A 128 -11.06 -3.67 -9.10
CA ALA A 128 -11.92 -2.63 -8.53
C ALA A 128 -13.32 -3.15 -8.20
N LYS A 129 -13.85 -4.09 -8.98
CA LYS A 129 -15.18 -4.72 -8.82
C LYS A 129 -15.37 -5.50 -7.51
N TYR A 130 -14.28 -5.84 -6.82
CA TYR A 130 -14.33 -6.52 -5.53
C TYR A 130 -14.42 -5.56 -4.35
N MET A 131 -14.12 -4.27 -4.57
CA MET A 131 -14.05 -3.27 -3.51
C MET A 131 -15.36 -2.50 -3.36
N ASP A 132 -15.80 -2.37 -2.11
CA ASP A 132 -16.93 -1.51 -1.74
C ASP A 132 -16.49 -0.03 -1.69
N PHE A 133 -15.19 0.23 -1.47
CA PHE A 133 -14.60 1.56 -1.49
C PHE A 133 -13.10 1.52 -1.86
N ILE A 134 -12.61 2.56 -2.53
CA ILE A 134 -11.19 2.74 -2.86
C ILE A 134 -10.72 4.04 -2.22
N GLY A 135 -10.00 3.92 -1.10
CA GLY A 135 -9.39 5.02 -0.38
C GLY A 135 -7.89 5.10 -0.66
N GLY A 136 -7.42 6.30 -1.01
CA GLY A 136 -6.01 6.61 -1.24
C GLY A 136 -5.59 7.91 -0.59
N SER A 137 -4.31 8.27 -0.68
CA SER A 137 -3.84 9.56 -0.19
C SER A 137 -4.35 10.72 -1.04
N SER A 138 -4.48 11.90 -0.42
CA SER A 138 -4.83 13.15 -1.07
C SER A 138 -4.23 14.30 -0.30
N ALA A 139 -3.45 15.14 -0.98
CA ALA A 139 -2.86 16.33 -0.39
C ALA A 139 -3.92 17.40 -0.11
N GLU A 140 -4.88 17.58 -1.02
CA GLU A 140 -5.96 18.55 -0.91
C GLU A 140 -6.87 18.28 0.29
N ALA A 141 -7.04 16.99 0.65
CA ALA A 141 -7.84 16.55 1.80
C ALA A 141 -7.00 16.32 3.07
N ASP A 142 -5.74 16.76 3.11
CA ASP A 142 -4.80 16.53 4.23
C ASP A 142 -4.75 15.05 4.67
N ARG A 143 -4.75 14.13 3.69
CA ARG A 143 -4.79 12.68 3.89
C ARG A 143 -3.53 12.02 3.32
N MET A 144 -2.35 12.38 3.89
CA MET A 144 -1.03 11.95 3.39
C MET A 144 -0.38 10.86 4.24
N VAL A 145 -1.02 10.44 5.34
CA VAL A 145 -0.48 9.43 6.25
C VAL A 145 -1.47 8.29 6.43
N LYS A 146 -0.96 7.06 6.65
CA LYS A 146 -1.76 5.83 6.63
C LYS A 146 -3.00 5.87 7.51
N TRP A 147 -2.88 6.33 8.76
CA TRP A 147 -4.02 6.37 9.67
C TRP A 147 -5.16 7.28 9.19
N LYS A 148 -4.85 8.42 8.51
CA LYS A 148 -5.87 9.29 7.92
C LYS A 148 -6.60 8.63 6.76
N VAL A 149 -5.89 7.85 5.94
CA VAL A 149 -6.52 7.07 4.86
C VAL A 149 -7.43 5.98 5.42
N ILE A 150 -6.97 5.26 6.45
CA ILE A 150 -7.77 4.21 7.11
C ILE A 150 -9.02 4.83 7.74
N GLN A 151 -8.88 5.92 8.52
CA GLN A 151 -10.02 6.59 9.14
C GLN A 151 -11.04 7.05 8.08
N TYR A 152 -10.56 7.71 7.03
CA TYR A 152 -11.41 8.14 5.90
C TYR A 152 -12.16 6.96 5.26
N THR A 153 -11.49 5.85 5.00
CA THR A 153 -12.12 4.68 4.37
C THR A 153 -13.18 4.06 5.27
N VAL A 154 -12.93 3.93 6.57
CA VAL A 154 -13.90 3.42 7.55
C VAL A 154 -15.11 4.33 7.64
N ASP A 155 -14.90 5.65 7.68
CA ASP A 155 -15.98 6.65 7.73
C ASP A 155 -16.85 6.58 6.46
N MET A 156 -16.25 6.44 5.29
CA MET A 156 -16.96 6.32 4.01
C MET A 156 -17.75 5.01 3.88
N LEU A 157 -17.23 3.91 4.45
CA LEU A 157 -17.94 2.63 4.51
C LEU A 157 -19.08 2.61 5.55
N GLY A 158 -19.02 3.50 6.53
CA GLY A 158 -19.99 3.54 7.64
C GLY A 158 -19.98 2.27 8.49
N VAL A 159 -18.79 1.70 8.73
CA VAL A 159 -18.63 0.43 9.47
C VAL A 159 -17.99 0.65 10.85
N ASP A 160 -18.24 -0.27 11.78
CA ASP A 160 -17.58 -0.25 13.08
C ASP A 160 -16.13 -0.72 12.93
N LYS A 161 -15.21 -0.01 13.58
CA LYS A 161 -13.77 -0.33 13.57
C LYS A 161 -13.48 -1.72 14.17
N SER A 162 -14.29 -2.17 15.10
CA SER A 162 -14.15 -3.51 15.71
C SER A 162 -14.46 -4.65 14.75
N GLU A 163 -15.22 -4.38 13.67
CA GLU A 163 -15.53 -5.33 12.61
C GLU A 163 -14.47 -5.33 11.49
N ALA A 164 -13.54 -4.36 11.50
CA ALA A 164 -12.55 -4.18 10.46
C ALA A 164 -11.17 -4.75 10.84
N VAL A 165 -10.45 -5.25 9.84
CA VAL A 165 -9.04 -5.62 9.94
C VAL A 165 -8.28 -5.02 8.75
N MET A 166 -7.08 -4.47 9.02
CA MET A 166 -6.16 -4.03 7.98
C MET A 166 -5.31 -5.21 7.49
N VAL A 167 -5.02 -5.23 6.20
CA VAL A 167 -4.08 -6.14 5.57
C VAL A 167 -3.02 -5.31 4.86
N GLY A 168 -1.76 -5.48 5.23
CA GLY A 168 -0.67 -4.70 4.66
C GLY A 168 0.68 -5.38 4.87
N ASP A 169 1.69 -4.93 4.14
CA ASP A 169 3.01 -5.57 4.09
C ASP A 169 4.12 -4.79 4.82
N ARG A 170 3.81 -3.58 5.34
CA ARG A 170 4.78 -2.74 6.04
C ARG A 170 4.30 -2.35 7.45
N HIS A 171 5.28 -2.03 8.32
CA HIS A 171 4.98 -1.50 9.66
C HIS A 171 4.06 -0.27 9.64
N TYR A 172 4.11 0.56 8.58
CA TYR A 172 3.20 1.72 8.41
C TYR A 172 1.73 1.34 8.41
N ASP A 173 1.38 0.16 7.87
CA ASP A 173 0.01 -0.37 7.87
C ASP A 173 -0.43 -0.72 9.29
N VAL A 174 0.47 -1.37 10.02
CA VAL A 174 0.22 -1.78 11.41
C VAL A 174 0.06 -0.57 12.32
N GLU A 175 1.01 0.36 12.29
CA GLU A 175 1.01 1.57 13.11
C GLU A 175 -0.18 2.49 12.77
N GLY A 176 -0.48 2.63 11.47
CA GLY A 176 -1.62 3.40 10.99
C GLY A 176 -2.95 2.82 11.46
N ALA A 177 -3.12 1.50 11.36
CA ALA A 177 -4.31 0.81 11.84
C ALA A 177 -4.46 0.88 13.37
N GLN A 178 -3.38 0.70 14.12
CA GLN A 178 -3.37 0.84 15.58
C GLN A 178 -3.80 2.25 16.02
N THR A 179 -3.35 3.29 15.33
CA THR A 179 -3.75 4.69 15.61
C THR A 179 -5.27 4.88 15.49
N VAL A 180 -5.91 4.14 14.60
CA VAL A 180 -7.38 4.16 14.40
C VAL A 180 -8.11 3.19 15.33
N GLY A 181 -7.40 2.28 15.99
CA GLY A 181 -7.96 1.23 16.84
C GLY A 181 -8.34 -0.05 16.07
N ILE A 182 -7.73 -0.28 14.92
CA ILE A 182 -7.93 -1.45 14.04
C ILE A 182 -6.71 -2.37 14.13
N LYS A 183 -6.91 -3.69 14.11
CA LYS A 183 -5.84 -4.68 14.09
C LYS A 183 -5.36 -4.94 12.67
N THR A 184 -4.13 -5.44 12.52
CA THR A 184 -3.53 -5.71 11.22
C THR A 184 -3.10 -7.17 11.07
N ILE A 185 -3.40 -7.76 9.92
CA ILE A 185 -2.77 -8.99 9.42
C ILE A 185 -1.64 -8.55 8.50
N GLY A 186 -0.42 -8.93 8.83
CA GLY A 186 0.75 -8.69 8.00
C GLY A 186 0.82 -9.68 6.84
N VAL A 187 1.31 -9.24 5.68
CA VAL A 187 1.56 -10.10 4.52
C VAL A 187 2.99 -9.93 4.01
N THR A 188 3.58 -11.01 3.47
CA THR A 188 4.93 -11.01 2.92
C THR A 188 4.95 -11.56 1.48
N PHE A 189 3.90 -11.25 0.70
CA PHE A 189 3.67 -11.87 -0.62
C PHE A 189 4.79 -11.60 -1.63
N VAL A 190 5.38 -10.40 -1.60
CA VAL A 190 6.48 -10.00 -2.50
C VAL A 190 7.75 -9.62 -1.74
N GLY A 191 7.73 -9.63 -0.42
CA GLY A 191 8.92 -9.46 0.42
C GLY A 191 9.43 -8.02 0.55
N TYR A 192 8.57 -6.99 0.40
CA TYR A 192 8.96 -5.60 0.70
C TYR A 192 9.13 -5.39 2.21
N GLY A 193 8.18 -5.90 3.02
CA GLY A 193 8.32 -6.01 4.46
C GLY A 193 8.73 -7.42 4.88
N SER A 194 9.33 -7.54 6.06
CA SER A 194 9.70 -8.82 6.65
C SER A 194 8.69 -9.24 7.72
N LYS A 195 8.66 -10.57 8.01
CA LYS A 195 7.85 -11.10 9.11
C LYS A 195 8.21 -10.43 10.44
N ASP A 196 9.50 -10.27 10.71
CA ASP A 196 9.98 -9.64 11.95
C ASP A 196 9.56 -8.18 12.05
N GLU A 197 9.59 -7.41 10.94
CA GLU A 197 9.08 -6.04 10.87
C GLU A 197 7.61 -5.98 11.30
N LEU A 198 6.79 -6.83 10.71
CA LEU A 198 5.35 -6.85 10.94
C LEU A 198 4.98 -7.33 12.36
N GLU A 199 5.62 -8.38 12.85
CA GLU A 199 5.41 -8.89 14.22
C GLU A 199 5.87 -7.87 15.27
N ASN A 200 7.03 -7.24 15.08
CA ASN A 200 7.53 -6.20 15.98
C ASN A 200 6.63 -4.95 15.99
N ALA A 201 6.00 -4.61 14.87
CA ALA A 201 5.01 -3.53 14.80
C ALA A 201 3.68 -3.89 15.47
N GLY A 202 3.40 -5.19 15.72
CA GLY A 202 2.21 -5.66 16.42
C GLY A 202 1.11 -6.22 15.52
N ALA A 203 1.45 -6.75 14.35
CA ALA A 203 0.53 -7.52 13.53
C ALA A 203 0.00 -8.75 14.30
N ILE A 204 -1.29 -9.03 14.22
CA ILE A 204 -1.92 -10.15 14.95
C ILE A 204 -1.67 -11.52 14.31
N ALA A 205 -1.28 -11.53 13.06
CA ALA A 205 -0.85 -12.68 12.28
C ALA A 205 0.01 -12.19 11.11
N VAL A 206 0.90 -13.05 10.61
CA VAL A 206 1.63 -12.80 9.37
C VAL A 206 1.48 -14.02 8.46
N VAL A 207 1.10 -13.80 7.20
CA VAL A 207 0.89 -14.82 6.18
C VAL A 207 1.72 -14.55 4.93
N ASN A 208 2.10 -15.60 4.22
CA ASN A 208 3.06 -15.51 3.11
C ASN A 208 2.39 -15.64 1.74
N THR A 209 1.12 -16.05 1.70
CA THR A 209 0.38 -16.22 0.44
C THR A 209 -1.04 -15.68 0.55
N PRO A 210 -1.64 -15.23 -0.58
CA PRO A 210 -3.04 -14.84 -0.61
C PRO A 210 -4.00 -15.97 -0.18
N GLN A 211 -3.65 -17.22 -0.46
CA GLN A 211 -4.43 -18.38 -0.03
C GLN A 211 -4.46 -18.46 1.51
N GLU A 212 -3.29 -18.40 2.18
CA GLU A 212 -3.21 -18.40 3.64
C GLU A 212 -4.05 -17.29 4.25
N LEU A 213 -4.02 -16.08 3.65
CA LEU A 213 -4.85 -14.95 4.10
C LEU A 213 -6.33 -15.30 4.03
N SER A 214 -6.80 -15.85 2.92
CA SER A 214 -8.22 -16.19 2.74
C SER A 214 -8.68 -17.31 3.69
N GLU A 215 -7.78 -18.18 4.12
CA GLU A 215 -8.04 -19.26 5.07
C GLU A 215 -8.20 -18.77 6.52
N LEU A 216 -7.77 -17.54 6.84
CA LEU A 216 -7.97 -16.95 8.17
C LEU A 216 -9.43 -16.56 8.43
N PHE A 217 -10.22 -16.35 7.42
CA PHE A 217 -11.65 -16.00 7.46
C PHE A 217 -12.50 -17.24 7.14
#